data_d6e60d6c97404b6062b7188e64281639
#
_entry.id   d6e60d6c97404b6062b7188e64281639
#
_cell.length_a   1.000
_cell.length_b   1.000
_cell.length_c   1.000
_cell.angle_alpha   90.00
_cell.angle_beta   90.00
_cell.angle_gamma   90.00
#
_symmetry.space_group_name_H-M   'P 1'
#
loop_
_entity.id
_entity.type
_entity.pdbx_description
1 polymer ?
#
loop_
_entity_poly.entity_id
_entity_poly.type
_entity_poly.pdbx_seq_one_letter_code
_entity_poly.pdbx_strand_id
1 'polypeptide(L)'
;MLVTVTSRSGKEVVKGGIQLSENATVKDLKASIHKRTGNLYPERQRLSLPLVSGQTRPTVLDGDKRLCDVFPEGPDHIVILKDLGPQVKYSTLLFFEYVGPLFIYPMFYFLPLYKFVGLPEKRVIYRVQTYATIYWCFYYFKRIMETFFVHKFSHATSPLSFVFRNCCYYWSFAVFIAYFVNHPYYTPVGETQMYIGFGLGIICQLANFYCHIILKNLRDPKGQGGYQIPRGFLFNYITCANYTAEIYQGLGFNIATQTVAGYSFLVVAAYIMLDWAAFRCL
;
A
#
# COMPACT_ATOMS: atom_id res chain seq x y z
N MET A 1 36.39 2.88 -14.54
CA MET A 1 35.42 1.85 -15.00
C MET A 1 34.45 2.51 -15.97
N LEU A 2 34.27 1.96 -17.19
CA LEU A 2 33.26 2.39 -18.17
C LEU A 2 32.04 1.48 -18.05
N VAL A 3 30.86 2.04 -17.77
CA VAL A 3 29.61 1.28 -17.62
C VAL A 3 28.70 1.56 -18.80
N THR A 4 28.32 0.55 -19.53
CA THR A 4 27.36 0.63 -20.64
C THR A 4 25.95 0.41 -20.11
N VAL A 5 25.05 1.36 -20.33
CA VAL A 5 23.67 1.31 -19.87
C VAL A 5 22.75 1.00 -21.04
N THR A 6 22.13 -0.17 -21.03
CA THR A 6 21.20 -0.61 -22.07
C THR A 6 19.78 -0.75 -21.57
N SER A 7 18.81 -0.63 -22.47
CA SER A 7 17.41 -1.00 -22.19
C SER A 7 17.25 -2.53 -22.26
N ARG A 8 16.09 -3.04 -21.88
CA ARG A 8 15.76 -4.48 -22.05
C ARG A 8 15.79 -4.98 -23.49
N SER A 9 15.62 -4.08 -24.46
CA SER A 9 15.71 -4.40 -25.89
C SER A 9 17.13 -4.33 -26.42
N GLY A 10 18.15 -4.12 -25.59
CA GLY A 10 19.54 -4.01 -25.98
C GLY A 10 19.96 -2.62 -26.51
N LYS A 11 19.02 -1.66 -26.62
CA LYS A 11 19.34 -0.31 -27.09
C LYS A 11 20.07 0.46 -25.99
N GLU A 12 21.20 1.12 -26.35
CA GLU A 12 21.89 2.01 -25.42
C GLU A 12 20.98 3.17 -24.96
N VAL A 13 20.86 3.34 -23.65
CA VAL A 13 20.13 4.44 -23.02
C VAL A 13 21.00 5.68 -22.93
N VAL A 14 22.29 5.49 -22.66
CA VAL A 14 23.30 6.56 -22.60
C VAL A 14 24.40 6.23 -23.62
N LYS A 15 24.44 6.98 -24.72
CA LYS A 15 25.43 6.78 -25.78
C LYS A 15 26.86 6.94 -25.26
N GLY A 16 27.71 5.96 -25.56
CA GLY A 16 29.10 5.95 -25.18
C GLY A 16 29.39 5.59 -23.72
N GLY A 17 28.40 5.06 -23.03
CA GLY A 17 28.55 4.64 -21.63
C GLY A 17 28.78 5.80 -20.63
N ILE A 18 29.02 5.41 -19.39
CA ILE A 18 29.28 6.35 -18.28
C ILE A 18 30.61 5.99 -17.64
N GLN A 19 31.55 6.94 -17.63
CA GLN A 19 32.84 6.80 -16.94
C GLN A 19 32.66 7.11 -15.46
N LEU A 20 33.00 6.18 -14.57
CA LEU A 20 32.93 6.32 -13.13
C LEU A 20 34.23 5.84 -12.48
N SER A 21 34.49 6.29 -11.24
CA SER A 21 35.58 5.75 -10.44
C SER A 21 35.28 4.31 -10.02
N GLU A 22 36.32 3.52 -9.71
CA GLU A 22 36.15 2.13 -9.24
C GLU A 22 35.43 2.04 -7.90
N ASN A 23 35.57 3.08 -7.08
CA ASN A 23 34.90 3.17 -5.78
C ASN A 23 33.46 3.76 -5.84
N ALA A 24 32.95 4.07 -7.05
CA ALA A 24 31.62 4.60 -7.21
C ALA A 24 30.55 3.56 -6.83
N THR A 25 29.43 4.05 -6.31
CA THR A 25 28.27 3.23 -5.94
C THR A 25 27.25 3.16 -7.06
N VAL A 26 26.30 2.25 -6.94
CA VAL A 26 25.13 2.18 -7.84
C VAL A 26 24.30 3.48 -7.77
N LYS A 27 24.29 4.19 -6.63
CA LYS A 27 23.66 5.52 -6.52
C LYS A 27 24.36 6.55 -7.40
N ASP A 28 25.68 6.54 -7.44
CA ASP A 28 26.46 7.46 -8.31
C ASP A 28 26.20 7.18 -9.79
N LEU A 29 26.05 5.90 -10.16
CA LEU A 29 25.66 5.50 -11.51
C LEU A 29 24.25 6.03 -11.86
N LYS A 30 23.28 5.86 -10.98
CA LYS A 30 21.90 6.39 -11.15
C LYS A 30 21.89 7.92 -11.29
N ALA A 31 22.64 8.62 -10.47
CA ALA A 31 22.78 10.08 -10.57
C ALA A 31 23.40 10.52 -11.90
N SER A 32 24.40 9.78 -12.38
CA SER A 32 25.08 10.03 -13.67
C SER A 32 24.14 9.76 -14.85
N ILE A 33 23.32 8.70 -14.80
CA ILE A 33 22.27 8.43 -15.80
C ILE A 33 21.28 9.58 -15.83
N HIS A 34 20.80 10.04 -14.66
CA HIS A 34 19.90 11.19 -14.58
C HIS A 34 20.49 12.46 -15.19
N LYS A 35 21.76 12.77 -14.87
CA LYS A 35 22.47 13.94 -15.41
C LYS A 35 22.57 13.90 -16.94
N ARG A 36 22.69 12.70 -17.54
CA ARG A 36 22.82 12.52 -19.00
C ARG A 36 21.47 12.49 -19.73
N THR A 37 20.41 12.00 -19.07
CA THR A 37 19.10 11.81 -19.69
C THR A 37 18.09 12.91 -19.36
N GLY A 38 18.29 13.64 -18.25
CA GLY A 38 17.42 14.71 -17.77
C GLY A 38 16.10 14.26 -17.13
N ASN A 39 15.49 13.20 -17.64
CA ASN A 39 14.14 12.75 -17.26
C ASN A 39 14.11 11.45 -16.43
N LEU A 40 15.19 10.66 -16.45
CA LEU A 40 15.30 9.41 -15.69
C LEU A 40 15.92 9.69 -14.32
N TYR A 41 15.15 10.22 -13.37
CA TYR A 41 15.64 10.42 -12.00
C TYR A 41 15.84 9.07 -11.27
N PRO A 42 16.69 8.99 -10.22
CA PRO A 42 17.15 7.73 -9.62
C PRO A 42 16.04 6.74 -9.22
N GLU A 43 14.90 7.23 -8.74
CA GLU A 43 13.76 6.40 -8.31
C GLU A 43 13.03 5.73 -9.50
N ARG A 44 13.11 6.31 -10.70
CA ARG A 44 12.59 5.67 -11.93
C ARG A 44 13.48 4.55 -12.44
N GLN A 45 14.75 4.53 -12.02
CA GLN A 45 15.74 3.61 -12.57
C GLN A 45 15.79 2.32 -11.77
N ARG A 46 15.37 1.21 -12.36
CA ARG A 46 15.67 -0.13 -11.87
C ARG A 46 16.80 -0.70 -12.69
N LEU A 47 17.97 -0.77 -12.06
CA LEU A 47 19.18 -1.31 -12.67
C LEU A 47 19.32 -2.79 -12.32
N SER A 48 19.71 -3.60 -13.29
CA SER A 48 19.98 -5.03 -13.11
C SER A 48 21.13 -5.48 -13.98
N LEU A 49 21.80 -6.56 -13.59
CA LEU A 49 22.78 -7.23 -14.43
C LEU A 49 22.08 -8.00 -15.56
N PRO A 50 22.77 -8.23 -16.69
CA PRO A 50 22.31 -9.16 -17.70
C PRO A 50 22.03 -10.54 -17.11
N LEU A 51 21.09 -11.28 -17.72
CA LEU A 51 20.81 -12.66 -17.32
C LEU A 51 22.01 -13.55 -17.65
N VAL A 52 22.53 -14.24 -16.66
CA VAL A 52 23.54 -15.28 -16.82
C VAL A 52 22.83 -16.62 -17.08
N SER A 53 23.46 -17.47 -17.89
CA SER A 53 22.96 -18.82 -18.21
C SER A 53 22.61 -19.59 -16.92
N GLY A 54 21.37 -20.07 -16.80
CA GLY A 54 20.85 -20.75 -15.61
C GLY A 54 20.09 -19.86 -14.61
N GLN A 55 20.06 -18.54 -14.78
CA GLN A 55 19.25 -17.64 -13.95
C GLN A 55 17.88 -17.40 -14.57
N THR A 56 16.83 -17.52 -13.77
CA THR A 56 15.44 -17.21 -14.18
C THR A 56 15.07 -15.74 -14.00
N ARG A 57 15.82 -15.00 -13.18
CA ARG A 57 15.56 -13.57 -12.88
C ARG A 57 16.86 -12.77 -12.88
N PRO A 58 16.86 -11.55 -13.43
CA PRO A 58 18.04 -10.69 -13.41
C PRO A 58 18.34 -10.22 -11.99
N THR A 59 19.61 -10.14 -11.62
CA THR A 59 20.06 -9.61 -10.33
C THR A 59 19.86 -8.09 -10.32
N VAL A 60 18.99 -7.62 -9.44
CA VAL A 60 18.73 -6.18 -9.25
C VAL A 60 19.85 -5.56 -8.41
N LEU A 61 20.35 -4.41 -8.84
CA LEU A 61 21.42 -3.70 -8.18
C LEU A 61 20.90 -2.87 -7.01
N ASP A 62 21.50 -3.07 -5.84
CA ASP A 62 21.25 -2.25 -4.65
C ASP A 62 22.05 -0.95 -4.72
N GLY A 63 21.41 0.16 -4.34
CA GLY A 63 21.98 1.51 -4.44
C GLY A 63 23.27 1.71 -3.65
N ASP A 64 23.44 1.06 -2.52
CA ASP A 64 24.58 1.27 -1.62
C ASP A 64 25.80 0.39 -1.96
N LYS A 65 25.65 -0.57 -2.88
CA LYS A 65 26.76 -1.42 -3.31
C LYS A 65 27.73 -0.66 -4.19
N ARG A 66 29.02 -0.95 -4.02
CA ARG A 66 30.06 -0.45 -4.93
C ARG A 66 29.98 -1.17 -6.27
N LEU A 67 30.32 -0.45 -7.34
CA LEU A 67 30.28 -1.03 -8.69
C LEU A 67 31.32 -2.15 -8.86
N CYS A 68 32.50 -2.03 -8.21
CA CYS A 68 33.52 -3.08 -8.22
C CYS A 68 33.05 -4.39 -7.57
N ASP A 69 32.17 -4.32 -6.57
CA ASP A 69 31.64 -5.51 -5.90
C ASP A 69 30.48 -6.18 -6.67
N VAL A 70 29.90 -5.44 -7.61
CA VAL A 70 28.72 -5.84 -8.38
C VAL A 70 29.07 -6.46 -9.72
N PHE A 71 30.11 -5.92 -10.37
CA PHE A 71 30.55 -6.44 -11.65
C PHE A 71 31.58 -7.57 -11.49
N PRO A 72 31.40 -8.69 -12.19
CA PRO A 72 32.46 -9.69 -12.29
C PRO A 72 33.70 -9.09 -12.96
N GLU A 73 34.87 -9.66 -12.69
CA GLU A 73 36.11 -9.25 -13.34
C GLU A 73 35.98 -9.44 -14.87
N GLY A 74 36.17 -8.35 -15.60
CA GLY A 74 36.10 -8.36 -17.07
C GLY A 74 35.97 -6.95 -17.65
N PRO A 75 36.20 -6.79 -18.97
CA PRO A 75 36.16 -5.48 -19.62
C PRO A 75 34.75 -4.92 -19.83
N ASP A 76 33.72 -5.75 -19.83
CA ASP A 76 32.36 -5.37 -20.20
C ASP A 76 31.47 -5.19 -18.97
N HIS A 77 31.28 -3.93 -18.56
CA HIS A 77 30.37 -3.57 -17.46
C HIS A 77 29.03 -3.13 -18.05
N ILE A 78 28.13 -4.08 -18.31
CA ILE A 78 26.81 -3.83 -18.89
C ILE A 78 25.74 -3.84 -17.78
N VAL A 79 24.91 -2.81 -17.78
CA VAL A 79 23.74 -2.70 -16.90
C VAL A 79 22.47 -2.55 -17.73
N ILE A 80 21.45 -3.31 -17.38
CA ILE A 80 20.12 -3.20 -17.98
C ILE A 80 19.28 -2.24 -17.14
N LEU A 81 18.84 -1.15 -17.75
CA LEU A 81 17.92 -0.18 -17.16
C LEU A 81 16.48 -0.50 -17.55
N LYS A 82 15.62 -0.64 -16.51
CA LYS A 82 14.17 -0.62 -16.68
C LYS A 82 13.64 0.69 -16.12
N ASP A 83 12.98 1.50 -16.96
CA ASP A 83 12.23 2.66 -16.50
C ASP A 83 10.94 2.21 -15.80
N LEU A 84 10.77 2.64 -14.55
CA LEU A 84 9.61 2.33 -13.73
C LEU A 84 8.46 3.35 -13.91
N GLY A 85 8.68 4.39 -14.75
CA GLY A 85 7.76 5.51 -14.91
C GLY A 85 7.80 6.48 -13.70
N PRO A 86 6.93 7.49 -13.69
CA PRO A 86 6.83 8.44 -12.58
C PRO A 86 6.60 7.75 -11.24
N GLN A 87 7.40 8.11 -10.25
CA GLN A 87 7.40 7.50 -8.92
C GLN A 87 6.95 8.50 -7.85
N VAL A 88 6.25 8.00 -6.84
CA VAL A 88 5.89 8.73 -5.61
C VAL A 88 6.37 7.96 -4.38
N LYS A 89 6.57 8.65 -3.26
CA LYS A 89 6.86 7.96 -1.99
C LYS A 89 5.71 7.01 -1.64
N TYR A 90 6.04 5.83 -1.13
CA TYR A 90 5.03 4.83 -0.76
C TYR A 90 4.08 5.35 0.33
N SER A 91 4.60 6.15 1.28
CA SER A 91 3.76 6.83 2.28
C SER A 91 2.77 7.83 1.66
N THR A 92 3.17 8.53 0.60
CA THR A 92 2.29 9.46 -0.13
C THR A 92 1.16 8.72 -0.82
N LEU A 93 1.45 7.57 -1.45
CA LEU A 93 0.42 6.71 -2.05
C LEU A 93 -0.63 6.32 -1.02
N LEU A 94 -0.22 5.75 0.13
CA LEU A 94 -1.14 5.31 1.17
C LEU A 94 -1.89 6.47 1.83
N PHE A 95 -1.26 7.65 1.97
CA PHE A 95 -1.94 8.83 2.49
C PHE A 95 -3.13 9.23 1.60
N PHE A 96 -2.93 9.34 0.29
CA PHE A 96 -4.03 9.66 -0.63
C PHE A 96 -5.10 8.58 -0.68
N GLU A 97 -4.71 7.31 -0.56
CA GLU A 97 -5.61 6.17 -0.48
C GLU A 97 -6.58 6.28 0.71
N TYR A 98 -6.08 6.69 1.88
CA TYR A 98 -6.87 6.72 3.12
C TYR A 98 -7.53 8.06 3.43
N VAL A 99 -6.96 9.18 2.96
CA VAL A 99 -7.52 10.50 3.24
C VAL A 99 -8.88 10.72 2.57
N GLY A 100 -9.09 10.19 1.36
CA GLY A 100 -10.39 10.28 0.68
C GLY A 100 -11.52 9.68 1.50
N PRO A 101 -11.47 8.38 1.86
CA PRO A 101 -12.49 7.76 2.70
C PRO A 101 -12.73 8.48 4.04
N LEU A 102 -11.68 9.03 4.66
CA LEU A 102 -11.80 9.78 5.91
C LEU A 102 -12.70 11.00 5.78
N PHE A 103 -12.66 11.70 4.64
CA PHE A 103 -13.49 12.89 4.41
C PHE A 103 -14.79 12.58 3.65
N ILE A 104 -14.78 11.65 2.71
CA ILE A 104 -15.95 11.33 1.89
C ILE A 104 -17.09 10.77 2.75
N TYR A 105 -16.81 9.85 3.65
CA TYR A 105 -17.87 9.21 4.44
C TYR A 105 -18.63 10.22 5.33
N PRO A 106 -17.95 11.07 6.15
CA PRO A 106 -18.65 12.07 6.96
C PRO A 106 -19.44 13.09 6.14
N MET A 107 -19.05 13.38 4.89
CA MET A 107 -19.85 14.27 4.04
C MET A 107 -21.30 13.76 3.87
N PHE A 108 -21.50 12.45 3.71
CA PHE A 108 -22.84 11.85 3.62
C PHE A 108 -23.60 11.87 4.94
N TYR A 109 -22.90 11.95 6.06
CA TYR A 109 -23.51 12.06 7.38
C TYR A 109 -23.90 13.51 7.73
N PHE A 110 -23.05 14.50 7.45
CA PHE A 110 -23.23 15.88 7.87
C PHE A 110 -23.89 16.78 6.82
N LEU A 111 -23.67 16.51 5.51
CA LEU A 111 -24.14 17.38 4.44
C LEU A 111 -25.45 16.84 3.82
N PRO A 112 -26.33 17.72 3.32
CA PRO A 112 -27.60 17.32 2.71
C PRO A 112 -27.42 16.82 1.26
N LEU A 113 -26.47 15.89 1.04
CA LEU A 113 -26.12 15.40 -0.29
C LEU A 113 -27.26 14.68 -1.01
N TYR A 114 -28.18 14.08 -0.25
CA TYR A 114 -29.33 13.36 -0.81
C TYR A 114 -30.33 14.26 -1.52
N LYS A 115 -30.34 15.56 -1.20
CA LYS A 115 -31.14 16.56 -1.89
C LYS A 115 -30.80 16.64 -3.38
N PHE A 116 -29.52 16.50 -3.73
CA PHE A 116 -29.08 16.58 -5.13
C PHE A 116 -29.56 15.42 -6.01
N VAL A 117 -30.01 14.33 -5.39
CA VAL A 117 -30.59 13.16 -6.07
C VAL A 117 -32.10 13.05 -5.85
N GLY A 118 -32.77 14.14 -5.43
CA GLY A 118 -34.21 14.21 -5.28
C GLY A 118 -34.78 13.49 -4.04
N LEU A 119 -33.93 13.16 -3.06
CA LEU A 119 -34.34 12.51 -1.82
C LEU A 119 -34.59 13.56 -0.70
N PRO A 120 -35.37 13.20 0.37
CA PRO A 120 -35.65 14.12 1.46
C PRO A 120 -34.37 14.67 2.11
N GLU A 121 -34.31 15.99 2.30
CA GLU A 121 -33.22 16.67 3.00
C GLU A 121 -33.27 16.35 4.50
N LYS A 122 -34.46 16.38 5.09
CA LYS A 122 -34.66 16.02 6.51
C LYS A 122 -34.78 14.50 6.62
N ARG A 123 -33.88 13.92 7.40
CA ARG A 123 -33.86 12.48 7.71
C ARG A 123 -33.77 12.24 9.21
N VAL A 124 -34.28 11.12 9.64
CA VAL A 124 -34.02 10.63 11.00
C VAL A 124 -32.60 10.05 11.00
N ILE A 125 -31.76 10.51 11.92
CA ILE A 125 -30.42 9.97 12.12
C ILE A 125 -30.49 8.93 13.23
N TYR A 126 -30.15 7.70 12.90
CA TYR A 126 -30.10 6.60 13.84
C TYR A 126 -28.74 6.50 14.53
N ARG A 127 -28.70 5.98 15.77
CA ARG A 127 -27.45 5.78 16.53
C ARG A 127 -26.39 5.00 15.75
N VAL A 128 -26.82 3.98 14.99
CA VAL A 128 -25.91 3.17 14.15
C VAL A 128 -25.17 4.02 13.12
N GLN A 129 -25.81 5.02 12.51
CA GLN A 129 -25.17 5.90 11.53
C GLN A 129 -24.12 6.81 12.19
N THR A 130 -24.40 7.29 13.40
CA THR A 130 -23.44 8.07 14.19
C THR A 130 -22.23 7.22 14.57
N TYR A 131 -22.45 6.02 15.11
CA TYR A 131 -21.37 5.13 15.50
C TYR A 131 -20.59 4.61 14.27
N ALA A 132 -21.26 4.35 13.15
CA ALA A 132 -20.60 3.98 11.89
C ALA A 132 -19.67 5.10 11.40
N THR A 133 -20.10 6.37 11.50
CA THR A 133 -19.27 7.52 11.11
C THR A 133 -18.04 7.65 12.00
N ILE A 134 -18.22 7.53 13.32
CA ILE A 134 -17.09 7.57 14.28
C ILE A 134 -16.13 6.41 14.03
N TYR A 135 -16.66 5.20 13.89
CA TYR A 135 -15.88 3.98 13.62
C TYR A 135 -15.07 4.09 12.34
N TRP A 136 -15.69 4.57 11.25
CA TRP A 136 -15.06 4.77 9.95
C TRP A 136 -13.95 5.81 9.99
N CYS A 137 -14.23 6.97 10.58
CA CYS A 137 -13.23 8.03 10.73
C CYS A 137 -12.06 7.57 11.60
N PHE A 138 -12.31 6.86 12.70
CA PHE A 138 -11.27 6.31 13.56
C PHE A 138 -10.40 5.31 12.79
N TYR A 139 -10.99 4.40 12.02
CA TYR A 139 -10.25 3.43 11.21
C TYR A 139 -9.31 4.12 10.21
N TYR A 140 -9.81 5.02 9.37
CA TYR A 140 -8.98 5.66 8.36
C TYR A 140 -7.97 6.65 8.95
N PHE A 141 -8.32 7.34 10.02
CA PHE A 141 -7.36 8.16 10.77
C PHE A 141 -6.23 7.29 11.34
N LYS A 142 -6.55 6.16 11.97
CA LYS A 142 -5.57 5.18 12.44
C LYS A 142 -4.66 4.73 11.29
N ARG A 143 -5.20 4.39 10.12
CA ARG A 143 -4.42 3.96 8.94
C ARG A 143 -3.45 5.05 8.45
N ILE A 144 -3.86 6.31 8.47
CA ILE A 144 -2.98 7.45 8.14
C ILE A 144 -1.84 7.55 9.17
N MET A 145 -2.15 7.48 10.45
CA MET A 145 -1.16 7.54 11.52
C MET A 145 -0.19 6.36 11.44
N GLU A 146 -0.66 5.15 11.18
CA GLU A 146 0.18 3.98 10.96
C GLU A 146 1.13 4.16 9.77
N THR A 147 0.66 4.78 8.70
CA THR A 147 1.48 5.04 7.49
C THR A 147 2.71 5.88 7.80
N PHE A 148 2.59 6.90 8.65
CA PHE A 148 3.69 7.80 8.96
C PHE A 148 4.54 7.36 10.15
N PHE A 149 3.96 6.69 11.15
CA PHE A 149 4.64 6.44 12.42
C PHE A 149 4.92 4.96 12.71
N VAL A 150 4.22 4.06 12.05
CA VAL A 150 4.32 2.61 12.31
C VAL A 150 4.94 1.86 11.13
N HIS A 151 4.43 2.05 9.92
CA HIS A 151 4.85 1.25 8.79
C HIS A 151 6.29 1.55 8.35
N LYS A 152 7.08 0.49 8.17
CA LYS A 152 8.37 0.50 7.49
C LYS A 152 8.18 -0.17 6.14
N PHE A 153 8.39 0.57 5.05
CA PHE A 153 8.14 0.06 3.69
C PHE A 153 9.35 -0.68 3.13
N SER A 154 9.11 -1.78 2.40
CA SER A 154 10.17 -2.52 1.69
C SER A 154 10.70 -1.75 0.48
N HIS A 155 9.88 -0.88 -0.10
CA HIS A 155 10.20 -0.04 -1.23
C HIS A 155 9.97 1.41 -0.87
N ALA A 156 10.93 2.28 -1.21
CA ALA A 156 10.82 3.71 -0.92
C ALA A 156 9.73 4.38 -1.75
N THR A 157 9.54 3.92 -2.99
CA THR A 157 8.62 4.51 -3.97
C THR A 157 7.72 3.48 -4.63
N SER A 158 6.65 3.99 -5.24
CA SER A 158 5.68 3.22 -6.03
C SER A 158 5.31 4.02 -7.29
N PRO A 159 4.91 3.35 -8.40
CA PRO A 159 4.42 4.05 -9.58
C PRO A 159 3.26 4.98 -9.29
N LEU A 160 3.31 6.20 -9.85
CA LEU A 160 2.26 7.20 -9.69
C LEU A 160 0.88 6.69 -10.15
N SER A 161 0.84 5.82 -11.16
CA SER A 161 -0.41 5.19 -11.64
C SER A 161 -1.14 4.40 -10.55
N PHE A 162 -0.42 3.88 -9.56
CA PHE A 162 -1.02 3.14 -8.45
C PHE A 162 -1.78 4.07 -7.50
N VAL A 163 -1.39 5.35 -7.39
CA VAL A 163 -2.16 6.34 -6.62
C VAL A 163 -3.56 6.46 -7.19
N PHE A 164 -3.67 6.69 -8.50
CA PHE A 164 -4.98 6.81 -9.16
C PHE A 164 -5.81 5.54 -9.04
N ARG A 165 -5.23 4.38 -9.31
CA ARG A 165 -5.93 3.09 -9.21
C ARG A 165 -6.46 2.83 -7.80
N ASN A 166 -5.63 3.04 -6.78
CA ASN A 166 -5.99 2.77 -5.40
C ASN A 166 -6.98 3.82 -4.87
N CYS A 167 -6.79 5.10 -5.21
CA CYS A 167 -7.78 6.13 -4.88
C CYS A 167 -9.14 5.83 -5.51
N CYS A 168 -9.20 5.46 -6.79
CA CYS A 168 -10.46 5.05 -7.42
C CYS A 168 -11.13 3.90 -6.65
N TYR A 169 -10.37 2.90 -6.24
CA TYR A 169 -10.88 1.77 -5.46
C TYR A 169 -11.43 2.21 -4.09
N TYR A 170 -10.60 2.85 -3.26
CA TYR A 170 -11.01 3.20 -1.89
C TYR A 170 -12.06 4.30 -1.84
N TRP A 171 -11.97 5.32 -2.71
CA TRP A 171 -12.89 6.45 -2.68
C TRP A 171 -14.26 6.06 -3.25
N SER A 172 -14.32 5.23 -4.30
CA SER A 172 -15.61 4.76 -4.83
C SER A 172 -16.34 3.87 -3.82
N PHE A 173 -15.64 2.98 -3.12
CA PHE A 173 -16.26 2.20 -2.04
C PHE A 173 -16.66 3.07 -0.84
N ALA A 174 -15.89 4.12 -0.51
CA ALA A 174 -16.27 5.06 0.53
C ALA A 174 -17.58 5.78 0.19
N VAL A 175 -17.73 6.26 -1.05
CA VAL A 175 -18.99 6.86 -1.54
C VAL A 175 -20.13 5.83 -1.47
N PHE A 176 -19.90 4.62 -1.98
CA PHE A 176 -20.91 3.58 -2.06
C PHE A 176 -21.41 3.15 -0.68
N ILE A 177 -20.51 2.90 0.26
CA ILE A 177 -20.86 2.52 1.63
C ILE A 177 -21.53 3.69 2.36
N ALA A 178 -20.95 4.90 2.29
CA ALA A 178 -21.49 6.08 2.94
C ALA A 178 -22.91 6.41 2.45
N TYR A 179 -23.14 6.30 1.14
CA TYR A 179 -24.46 6.51 0.54
C TYR A 179 -25.52 5.58 1.13
N PHE A 180 -25.26 4.29 1.22
CA PHE A 180 -26.24 3.32 1.71
C PHE A 180 -26.40 3.36 3.23
N VAL A 181 -25.33 3.49 4.00
CA VAL A 181 -25.44 3.54 5.47
C VAL A 181 -26.12 4.83 5.93
N ASN A 182 -25.89 5.94 5.25
CA ASN A 182 -26.50 7.23 5.62
C ASN A 182 -27.78 7.57 4.84
N HIS A 183 -28.32 6.61 4.07
CA HIS A 183 -29.50 6.83 3.24
C HIS A 183 -30.72 7.26 4.06
N PRO A 184 -31.59 8.22 3.59
CA PRO A 184 -32.79 8.62 4.31
C PRO A 184 -33.76 7.49 4.64
N TYR A 185 -33.79 6.45 3.81
CA TYR A 185 -34.64 5.24 4.01
C TYR A 185 -33.84 4.07 4.60
N TYR A 186 -32.73 4.33 5.27
CA TYR A 186 -31.95 3.28 5.92
C TYR A 186 -32.75 2.66 7.08
N THR A 187 -32.75 1.33 7.11
CA THR A 187 -33.40 0.57 8.19
C THR A 187 -32.33 0.08 9.17
N PRO A 188 -32.32 0.60 10.43
CA PRO A 188 -31.31 0.21 11.40
C PRO A 188 -31.51 -1.21 11.90
N VAL A 189 -30.42 -1.85 12.30
CA VAL A 189 -30.45 -3.12 13.03
C VAL A 189 -30.85 -2.90 14.50
N GLY A 190 -31.14 -4.01 15.22
CA GLY A 190 -31.34 -3.94 16.67
C GLY A 190 -30.10 -3.45 17.42
N GLU A 191 -30.29 -2.75 18.55
CA GLU A 191 -29.19 -2.17 19.31
C GLU A 191 -28.16 -3.19 19.76
N THR A 192 -28.57 -4.37 20.19
CA THR A 192 -27.67 -5.47 20.59
C THR A 192 -26.75 -5.88 19.46
N GLN A 193 -27.29 -6.06 18.25
CA GLN A 193 -26.51 -6.43 17.07
C GLN A 193 -25.52 -5.31 16.71
N MET A 194 -25.95 -4.05 16.78
CA MET A 194 -25.10 -2.88 16.55
C MET A 194 -23.90 -2.87 17.50
N TYR A 195 -24.13 -3.03 18.81
CA TYR A 195 -23.05 -3.01 19.80
C TYR A 195 -22.10 -4.22 19.65
N ILE A 196 -22.63 -5.41 19.35
CA ILE A 196 -21.81 -6.60 19.08
C ILE A 196 -20.92 -6.36 17.86
N GLY A 197 -21.50 -5.83 16.77
CA GLY A 197 -20.75 -5.57 15.53
C GLY A 197 -19.64 -4.55 15.74
N PHE A 198 -19.94 -3.38 16.27
CA PHE A 198 -18.90 -2.37 16.52
C PHE A 198 -17.89 -2.81 17.59
N GLY A 199 -18.34 -3.50 18.65
CA GLY A 199 -17.46 -4.05 19.68
C GLY A 199 -16.44 -5.04 19.09
N LEU A 200 -16.89 -6.01 18.31
CA LEU A 200 -16.03 -6.94 17.57
C LEU A 200 -15.05 -6.17 16.67
N GLY A 201 -15.58 -5.21 15.92
CA GLY A 201 -14.77 -4.40 15.01
C GLY A 201 -13.66 -3.63 15.72
N ILE A 202 -13.95 -2.99 16.86
CA ILE A 202 -12.94 -2.25 17.64
C ILE A 202 -11.87 -3.19 18.19
N ILE A 203 -12.26 -4.33 18.75
CA ILE A 203 -11.28 -5.34 19.24
C ILE A 203 -10.35 -5.76 18.09
N CYS A 204 -10.91 -6.03 16.91
CA CYS A 204 -10.12 -6.41 15.75
C CYS A 204 -9.24 -5.26 15.22
N GLN A 205 -9.69 -4.00 15.30
CA GLN A 205 -8.84 -2.83 14.96
C GLN A 205 -7.63 -2.70 15.89
N LEU A 206 -7.82 -2.93 17.19
CA LEU A 206 -6.72 -2.92 18.16
C LEU A 206 -5.77 -4.09 17.93
N ALA A 207 -6.30 -5.29 17.65
CA ALA A 207 -5.50 -6.46 17.30
C ALA A 207 -4.69 -6.23 16.01
N ASN A 208 -5.29 -5.63 14.97
CA ASN A 208 -4.62 -5.26 13.74
C ASN A 208 -3.48 -4.26 14.00
N PHE A 209 -3.73 -3.23 14.81
CA PHE A 209 -2.70 -2.27 15.20
C PHE A 209 -1.52 -2.94 15.91
N TYR A 210 -1.79 -3.84 16.85
CA TYR A 210 -0.73 -4.57 17.56
C TYR A 210 0.05 -5.48 16.61
N CYS A 211 -0.61 -6.15 15.66
CA CYS A 211 0.07 -6.89 14.60
C CYS A 211 1.02 -5.99 13.78
N HIS A 212 0.61 -4.75 13.47
CA HIS A 212 1.47 -3.80 12.75
C HIS A 212 2.68 -3.37 13.59
N ILE A 213 2.56 -3.23 14.91
CA ILE A 213 3.70 -2.97 15.81
C ILE A 213 4.69 -4.15 15.80
N ILE A 214 4.20 -5.40 15.85
CA ILE A 214 5.06 -6.58 15.75
C ILE A 214 5.82 -6.56 14.41
N LEU A 215 5.13 -6.33 13.30
CA LEU A 215 5.75 -6.27 11.96
C LEU A 215 6.77 -5.12 11.83
N LYS A 216 6.51 -3.96 12.46
CA LYS A 216 7.45 -2.83 12.53
C LYS A 216 8.75 -3.24 13.22
N ASN A 217 8.64 -3.94 14.34
CA ASN A 217 9.79 -4.31 15.18
C ASN A 217 10.64 -5.43 14.57
N LEU A 218 10.06 -6.24 13.69
CA LEU A 218 10.80 -7.28 12.94
C LEU A 218 11.78 -6.70 11.91
N ARG A 219 11.56 -5.47 11.43
CA ARG A 219 12.42 -4.88 10.40
C ARG A 219 13.67 -4.30 11.03
N ASP A 220 14.82 -4.93 10.72
CA ASP A 220 16.13 -4.44 11.12
C ASP A 220 16.33 -2.98 10.64
N PRO A 221 16.71 -2.05 11.53
CA PRO A 221 17.05 -0.68 11.16
C PRO A 221 18.18 -0.56 10.13
N LYS A 222 19.09 -1.55 10.10
CA LYS A 222 20.26 -1.58 9.20
C LYS A 222 19.99 -2.26 7.86
N GLY A 223 18.79 -2.83 7.64
CA GLY A 223 18.44 -3.50 6.37
C GLY A 223 19.24 -4.76 6.03
N GLN A 224 20.06 -5.24 6.97
CA GLN A 224 20.95 -6.40 6.78
C GLN A 224 20.27 -7.72 7.14
N GLY A 225 19.13 -7.68 7.81
CA GLY A 225 18.35 -8.86 8.17
C GLY A 225 17.54 -9.36 6.98
N GLY A 226 17.68 -10.65 6.63
CA GLY A 226 16.82 -11.32 5.67
C GLY A 226 15.35 -11.31 6.09
N TYR A 227 14.49 -11.95 5.30
CA TYR A 227 13.07 -12.12 5.60
C TYR A 227 12.89 -12.84 6.95
N GLN A 228 12.22 -12.18 7.91
CA GLN A 228 11.93 -12.72 9.23
C GLN A 228 10.46 -13.10 9.34
N ILE A 229 10.18 -14.28 9.90
CA ILE A 229 8.81 -14.75 10.13
C ILE A 229 8.28 -14.10 11.41
N PRO A 230 7.13 -13.38 11.35
CA PRO A 230 6.53 -12.79 12.55
C PRO A 230 6.10 -13.88 13.54
N ARG A 231 6.33 -13.62 14.83
CA ARG A 231 5.94 -14.48 15.94
C ARG A 231 5.32 -13.64 17.06
N GLY A 232 4.59 -14.31 17.94
CA GLY A 232 3.89 -13.66 19.05
C GLY A 232 2.48 -13.25 18.72
N PHE A 233 1.62 -13.12 19.74
CA PHE A 233 0.21 -12.78 19.62
C PHE A 233 -0.52 -13.68 18.62
N LEU A 234 -1.32 -13.10 17.71
CA LEU A 234 -2.05 -13.86 16.69
C LEU A 234 -1.14 -14.52 15.66
N PHE A 235 0.09 -14.04 15.45
CA PHE A 235 1.04 -14.67 14.52
C PHE A 235 1.50 -16.06 14.94
N ASN A 236 1.29 -16.46 16.19
CA ASN A 236 1.54 -17.84 16.62
C ASN A 236 0.51 -18.84 16.06
N TYR A 237 -0.65 -18.35 15.61
CA TYR A 237 -1.77 -19.18 15.14
C TYR A 237 -2.10 -18.97 13.67
N ILE A 238 -1.83 -17.76 13.15
CA ILE A 238 -2.24 -17.33 11.81
C ILE A 238 -1.09 -16.59 11.13
N THR A 239 -0.67 -17.06 9.96
CA THR A 239 0.49 -16.53 9.22
C THR A 239 0.36 -15.03 8.86
N CYS A 240 -0.82 -14.59 8.43
CA CYS A 240 -1.11 -13.22 8.07
C CYS A 240 -2.15 -12.61 9.02
N ALA A 241 -1.83 -12.61 10.32
CA ALA A 241 -2.74 -12.20 11.39
C ALA A 241 -3.26 -10.76 11.25
N ASN A 242 -2.45 -9.85 10.72
CA ASN A 242 -2.88 -8.48 10.42
C ASN A 242 -4.00 -8.42 9.37
N TYR A 243 -3.97 -9.25 8.32
CA TYR A 243 -5.04 -9.33 7.34
C TYR A 243 -6.31 -9.94 7.91
N THR A 244 -6.16 -11.01 8.70
CA THR A 244 -7.29 -11.64 9.38
C THR A 244 -7.99 -10.63 10.30
N ALA A 245 -7.26 -9.92 11.14
CA ALA A 245 -7.81 -8.89 12.00
C ALA A 245 -8.50 -7.76 11.19
N GLU A 246 -7.96 -7.39 10.01
CA GLU A 246 -8.54 -6.40 9.13
C GLU A 246 -9.84 -6.87 8.46
N ILE A 247 -9.94 -8.13 8.07
CA ILE A 247 -11.18 -8.73 7.55
C ILE A 247 -12.27 -8.76 8.64
N TYR A 248 -11.93 -9.22 9.85
CA TYR A 248 -12.88 -9.32 10.94
C TYR A 248 -13.33 -7.95 11.48
N GLN A 249 -12.47 -6.92 11.44
CA GLN A 249 -12.90 -5.56 11.76
C GLN A 249 -13.91 -5.02 10.75
N GLY A 250 -13.72 -5.30 9.45
CA GLY A 250 -14.69 -5.01 8.40
C GLY A 250 -15.99 -5.80 8.57
N LEU A 251 -15.90 -7.07 8.96
CA LEU A 251 -17.08 -7.89 9.28
C LEU A 251 -17.87 -7.30 10.45
N GLY A 252 -17.20 -6.84 11.52
CA GLY A 252 -17.85 -6.17 12.64
C GLY A 252 -18.63 -4.92 12.22
N PHE A 253 -18.04 -4.07 11.36
CA PHE A 253 -18.74 -2.93 10.77
C PHE A 253 -19.99 -3.36 9.99
N ASN A 254 -19.88 -4.42 9.19
CA ASN A 254 -20.99 -4.92 8.37
C ASN A 254 -22.10 -5.59 9.21
N ILE A 255 -21.76 -6.28 10.29
CA ILE A 255 -22.75 -6.80 11.25
C ILE A 255 -23.57 -5.66 11.85
N ALA A 256 -22.91 -4.53 12.17
CA ALA A 256 -23.56 -3.36 12.76
C ALA A 256 -24.38 -2.56 11.74
N THR A 257 -24.01 -2.50 10.47
CA THR A 257 -24.63 -1.63 9.46
C THR A 257 -25.53 -2.33 8.46
N GLN A 258 -25.33 -3.62 8.22
CA GLN A 258 -26.13 -4.50 7.34
C GLN A 258 -26.42 -3.90 5.95
N THR A 259 -25.39 -3.43 5.25
CA THR A 259 -25.54 -2.90 3.90
C THR A 259 -24.86 -3.79 2.87
N VAL A 260 -25.50 -4.00 1.71
CA VAL A 260 -24.92 -4.73 0.58
C VAL A 260 -23.59 -4.08 0.14
N ALA A 261 -23.53 -2.74 0.15
CA ALA A 261 -22.32 -2.00 -0.19
C ALA A 261 -21.14 -2.35 0.72
N GLY A 262 -21.38 -2.43 2.03
CA GLY A 262 -20.35 -2.80 3.00
C GLY A 262 -19.89 -4.25 2.82
N TYR A 263 -20.80 -5.20 2.65
CA TYR A 263 -20.44 -6.60 2.39
C TYR A 263 -19.71 -6.78 1.07
N SER A 264 -20.09 -6.06 0.00
CA SER A 264 -19.39 -6.09 -1.28
C SER A 264 -17.93 -5.65 -1.14
N PHE A 265 -17.68 -4.55 -0.41
CA PHE A 265 -16.33 -4.11 -0.10
C PHE A 265 -15.55 -5.16 0.69
N LEU A 266 -16.17 -5.74 1.74
CA LEU A 266 -15.54 -6.76 2.56
C LEU A 266 -15.10 -7.97 1.74
N VAL A 267 -15.96 -8.46 0.84
CA VAL A 267 -15.65 -9.61 -0.03
C VAL A 267 -14.48 -9.30 -0.96
N VAL A 268 -14.48 -8.13 -1.61
CA VAL A 268 -13.40 -7.73 -2.51
C VAL A 268 -12.09 -7.53 -1.73
N ALA A 269 -12.14 -6.85 -0.59
CA ALA A 269 -10.97 -6.63 0.25
C ALA A 269 -10.41 -7.95 0.81
N ALA A 270 -11.27 -8.86 1.27
CA ALA A 270 -10.88 -10.17 1.75
C ALA A 270 -10.22 -11.01 0.63
N TYR A 271 -10.79 -11.02 -0.56
CA TYR A 271 -10.20 -11.71 -1.71
C TYR A 271 -8.79 -11.21 -2.01
N ILE A 272 -8.58 -9.88 -2.07
CA ILE A 272 -7.26 -9.27 -2.32
C ILE A 272 -6.28 -9.65 -1.21
N MET A 273 -6.70 -9.58 0.07
CA MET A 273 -5.83 -9.91 1.20
C MET A 273 -5.48 -11.40 1.26
N LEU A 274 -6.39 -12.29 0.89
CA LEU A 274 -6.15 -13.73 0.80
C LEU A 274 -5.18 -14.07 -0.33
N ASP A 275 -5.32 -13.43 -1.49
CA ASP A 275 -4.38 -13.56 -2.61
C ASP A 275 -2.96 -13.14 -2.18
N TRP A 276 -2.82 -11.99 -1.51
CA TRP A 276 -1.53 -11.56 -0.96
C TRP A 276 -0.98 -12.49 0.12
N ALA A 277 -1.84 -13.08 0.94
CA ALA A 277 -1.43 -14.04 1.95
C ALA A 277 -0.88 -15.33 1.29
N ALA A 278 -1.54 -15.85 0.27
CA ALA A 278 -1.08 -17.01 -0.49
C ALA A 278 0.31 -16.81 -1.09
N PHE A 279 0.58 -15.64 -1.69
CA PHE A 279 1.91 -15.29 -2.21
C PHE A 279 3.01 -15.19 -1.15
N ARG A 280 2.66 -14.99 0.12
CA ARG A 280 3.64 -14.88 1.22
C ARG A 280 3.91 -16.20 1.91
N CYS A 281 3.05 -17.20 1.72
CA CYS A 281 3.20 -18.54 2.25
C CYS A 281 3.98 -19.49 1.31
N LEU A 282 4.19 -19.07 0.05
CA LEU A 282 5.04 -19.74 -0.96
C LEU A 282 6.46 -19.14 -0.95
#